data_6faa7056958aaba66ec09582e065bdbb
#
_entry.id   6faa7056958aaba66ec09582e065bdbb
#
_cell.length_a   1.000
_cell.length_b   1.000
_cell.length_c   1.000
_cell.angle_alpha   90.00
_cell.angle_beta   90.00
_cell.angle_gamma   90.00
#
_symmetry.space_group_name_H-M   'P 1'
#
loop_
_entity.id
_entity.type
_entity.pdbx_description
1 polymer ?
#
loop_
_entity_poly.entity_id
_entity_poly.type
_entity_poly.pdbx_seq_one_letter_code
_entity_poly.pdbx_strand_id
1 'polypeptide(L)'
;MRILYVGSVYFSRVMLEKLIDLNAHIVGVITKKESAFNTDFEDLAPLAQSNNIPYRYVRDINEGMTIGWIEELRPDIIFCFGWSFLLKKEIL
;
A
#
# COMPACT_ATOMS: atom_id res chain seq x y z
N MET A 1 -1.70 -12.00 11.54
CA MET A 1 -2.48 -11.56 10.36
C MET A 1 -1.55 -10.85 9.38
N ARG A 2 -1.56 -11.27 8.16
CA ARG A 2 -0.70 -10.68 7.12
C ARG A 2 -1.44 -9.52 6.46
N ILE A 3 -0.87 -8.34 6.49
CA ILE A 3 -1.52 -7.11 6.04
C ILE A 3 -0.80 -6.57 4.82
N LEU A 4 -1.55 -6.32 3.75
CA LEU A 4 -1.09 -5.53 2.61
C LEU A 4 -1.65 -4.12 2.77
N TYR A 5 -0.79 -3.12 2.68
CA TYR A 5 -1.17 -1.73 2.89
C TYR A 5 -1.07 -0.95 1.58
N VAL A 6 -2.14 -0.27 1.22
CA VAL A 6 -2.21 0.49 -0.04
C VAL A 6 -2.55 1.94 0.28
N GLY A 7 -1.72 2.87 -0.15
CA GLY A 7 -2.01 4.27 0.07
C GLY A 7 -0.96 5.20 -0.51
N SER A 8 -1.34 6.48 -0.67
CA SER A 8 -0.46 7.48 -1.26
C SER A 8 -0.81 8.90 -0.84
N VAL A 9 -1.42 9.07 0.34
CA VAL A 9 -1.75 10.39 0.87
C VAL A 9 -1.28 10.53 2.31
N TYR A 10 -1.30 11.75 2.82
CA TYR A 10 -0.82 12.04 4.17
C TYR A 10 -1.46 11.14 5.23
N PHE A 11 -2.78 10.97 5.16
CA PHE A 11 -3.49 10.09 6.09
C PHE A 11 -2.99 8.65 6.01
N SER A 12 -2.68 8.18 4.81
CA SER A 12 -2.12 6.83 4.62
C SER A 12 -0.80 6.66 5.35
N ARG A 13 0.05 7.68 5.29
CA ARG A 13 1.35 7.65 5.97
C ARG A 13 1.17 7.60 7.49
N VAL A 14 0.32 8.45 8.03
CA VAL A 14 0.07 8.51 9.47
C VAL A 14 -0.45 7.17 9.98
N MET A 15 -1.40 6.57 9.27
CA MET A 15 -1.96 5.27 9.67
C MET A 15 -0.96 4.14 9.54
N LEU A 16 -0.11 4.16 8.51
CA LEU A 16 0.92 3.15 8.37
C LEU A 16 1.94 3.24 9.51
N GLU A 17 2.37 4.45 9.87
CA GLU A 17 3.26 4.65 11.01
C GLU A 17 2.64 4.07 12.28
N LYS A 18 1.35 4.30 12.48
CA LYS A 18 0.65 3.79 13.66
C LYS A 18 0.61 2.26 13.68
N LEU A 19 0.34 1.64 12.54
CA LEU A 19 0.32 0.17 12.45
C LEU A 19 1.70 -0.41 12.74
N ILE A 20 2.75 0.22 12.23
CA ILE A 20 4.13 -0.22 12.49
C ILE A 20 4.44 -0.11 13.98
N ASP A 21 4.05 1.00 14.62
CA ASP A 21 4.25 1.20 16.06
C ASP A 21 3.52 0.14 16.90
N LEU A 22 2.40 -0.35 16.41
CA LEU A 22 1.63 -1.39 17.07
C LEU A 22 2.11 -2.81 16.75
N ASN A 23 3.24 -2.91 16.04
CA ASN A 23 3.82 -4.19 15.62
C ASN A 23 2.91 -5.02 14.71
N ALA A 24 2.08 -4.36 13.91
CA ALA A 24 1.26 -5.04 12.92
C ALA A 24 2.15 -5.71 11.87
N HIS A 25 1.75 -6.87 11.39
CA HIS A 25 2.54 -7.61 10.41
C HIS A 25 2.20 -7.12 9.00
N ILE A 26 2.92 -6.10 8.55
CA ILE A 26 2.76 -5.53 7.21
C ILE A 26 3.64 -6.33 6.26
N VAL A 27 3.02 -7.09 5.35
CA VAL A 27 3.78 -7.94 4.42
C VAL A 27 4.15 -7.21 3.14
N GLY A 28 3.51 -6.09 2.84
CA GLY A 28 3.85 -5.28 1.67
C GLY A 28 3.14 -3.95 1.69
N VAL A 29 3.68 -3.00 0.94
CA VAL A 29 3.11 -1.66 0.77
C VAL A 29 3.02 -1.37 -0.72
N ILE A 30 1.86 -0.90 -1.16
CA ILE A 30 1.66 -0.40 -2.51
C ILE A 30 1.41 1.10 -2.40
N THR A 31 2.19 1.88 -3.13
CA THR A 31 2.09 3.33 -3.10
C THR A 31 2.31 3.90 -4.49
N LYS A 32 2.25 5.21 -4.62
CA LYS A 32 2.54 5.90 -5.88
C LYS A 32 3.81 6.70 -5.72
N LYS A 33 4.54 6.87 -6.83
CA LYS A 33 5.74 7.71 -6.85
C LYS A 33 5.36 9.18 -6.92
N GLU A 34 4.24 9.49 -7.59
CA GLU A 34 3.76 10.85 -7.74
C GLU A 34 2.26 10.85 -8.01
N SER A 35 1.61 11.99 -7.76
CA SER A 35 0.20 12.17 -8.08
C SER A 35 -0.04 13.61 -8.51
N ALA A 36 -0.65 13.80 -9.68
CA ALA A 36 -0.98 15.12 -10.20
C ALA A 36 -2.27 15.68 -9.61
N PHE A 37 -3.09 14.84 -8.99
CA PHE A 37 -4.46 15.19 -8.59
C PHE A 37 -4.64 15.39 -7.11
N ASN A 38 -3.73 14.92 -6.27
CA ASN A 38 -3.86 15.00 -4.82
C ASN A 38 -2.86 15.98 -4.25
N THR A 39 -3.34 17.00 -3.53
CA THR A 39 -2.47 17.98 -2.87
C THR A 39 -1.84 17.41 -1.60
N ASP A 40 -2.42 16.36 -1.04
CA ASP A 40 -1.93 15.69 0.15
C ASP A 40 -1.15 14.41 -0.18
N PHE A 41 -0.62 14.31 -1.38
CA PHE A 41 0.15 13.15 -1.82
C PHE A 41 1.34 12.86 -0.90
N GLU A 42 1.52 11.59 -0.57
CA GLU A 42 2.66 11.10 0.18
C GLU A 42 3.15 9.78 -0.43
N ASP A 43 4.45 9.69 -0.64
CA ASP A 43 5.10 8.47 -1.08
C ASP A 43 5.43 7.63 0.16
N LEU A 44 4.86 6.45 0.27
CA LEU A 44 5.08 5.58 1.43
C LEU A 44 6.34 4.72 1.34
N ALA A 45 7.04 4.73 0.20
CA ALA A 45 8.22 3.89 0.01
C ALA A 45 9.34 4.17 1.03
N PRO A 46 9.68 5.43 1.35
CA PRO A 46 10.72 5.67 2.37
C PRO A 46 10.38 5.05 3.72
N LEU A 47 9.12 5.14 4.13
CA LEU A 47 8.69 4.55 5.40
C LEU A 47 8.76 3.02 5.36
N ALA A 48 8.31 2.41 4.27
CA ALA A 48 8.40 0.96 4.10
C ALA A 48 9.85 0.51 4.09
N GLN A 49 10.71 1.20 3.35
CA GLN A 49 12.12 0.85 3.24
C GLN A 49 12.83 0.92 4.59
N SER A 50 12.57 1.95 5.38
CA SER A 50 13.22 2.10 6.69
C SER A 50 12.75 1.06 7.70
N ASN A 51 11.66 0.38 7.43
CA ASN A 51 11.14 -0.69 8.29
C ASN A 51 11.28 -2.08 7.66
N ASN A 52 12.07 -2.19 6.58
CA ASN A 52 12.34 -3.44 5.88
C ASN A 52 11.06 -4.12 5.35
N ILE A 53 10.09 -3.33 4.91
CA ILE A 53 8.84 -3.82 4.35
C ILE A 53 8.94 -3.77 2.82
N PRO A 54 8.66 -4.86 2.11
CA PRO A 54 8.63 -4.83 0.64
C PRO A 54 7.59 -3.84 0.15
N TYR A 55 7.91 -3.09 -0.90
CA TYR A 55 6.98 -2.12 -1.46
C TYR A 55 7.05 -2.11 -2.98
N ARG A 56 5.99 -1.59 -3.61
CA ARG A 56 5.94 -1.35 -5.04
C ARG A 56 5.26 -0.04 -5.35
N TYR A 57 5.77 0.63 -6.39
CA TYR A 57 5.09 1.77 -6.99
C TYR A 57 4.18 1.25 -8.09
N VAL A 58 2.90 1.59 -8.03
CA VAL A 58 1.96 1.19 -9.07
C VAL A 58 1.08 2.37 -9.44
N ARG A 59 0.66 2.42 -10.70
CA ARG A 59 -0.33 3.38 -11.17
C ARG A 59 -1.74 2.85 -10.95
N ASP A 60 -1.95 1.61 -11.32
CA ASP A 60 -3.24 0.95 -11.20
C ASP A 60 -3.03 -0.36 -10.47
N ILE A 61 -3.58 -0.45 -9.27
CA ILE A 61 -3.46 -1.63 -8.42
C ILE A 61 -4.05 -2.89 -9.09
N ASN A 62 -4.90 -2.69 -10.10
CA ASN A 62 -5.54 -3.80 -10.81
C ASN A 62 -4.67 -4.36 -11.96
N GLU A 63 -3.45 -3.86 -12.17
CA GLU A 63 -2.55 -4.41 -13.18
C GLU A 63 -2.18 -5.86 -12.85
N GLY A 64 -2.06 -6.70 -13.89
CA GLY A 64 -1.80 -8.13 -13.71
C GLY A 64 -0.55 -8.45 -12.91
N MET A 65 0.55 -7.70 -13.12
CA MET A 65 1.79 -7.91 -12.37
C MET A 65 1.60 -7.58 -10.88
N THR A 66 0.83 -6.55 -10.58
CA THR A 66 0.53 -6.17 -9.21
C THR A 66 -0.33 -7.23 -8.54
N ILE A 67 -1.35 -7.74 -9.24
CA ILE A 67 -2.20 -8.81 -8.72
C ILE A 67 -1.37 -10.04 -8.39
N GLY A 68 -0.44 -10.43 -9.28
CA GLY A 68 0.44 -11.57 -9.03
C GLY A 68 1.32 -11.37 -7.80
N TRP A 69 1.86 -10.17 -7.62
CA TRP A 69 2.68 -9.86 -6.45
C TRP A 69 1.85 -9.94 -5.16
N ILE A 70 0.62 -9.43 -5.19
CA ILE A 70 -0.30 -9.52 -4.04
C ILE A 70 -0.56 -10.98 -3.69
N GLU A 71 -0.81 -11.81 -4.69
CA GLU A 71 -1.05 -13.24 -4.47
C GLU A 71 0.15 -13.92 -3.82
N GLU A 72 1.37 -13.57 -4.23
CA GLU A 72 2.59 -14.10 -3.64
C GLU A 72 2.72 -13.72 -2.17
N LEU A 73 2.32 -12.51 -1.79
CA LEU A 73 2.38 -12.04 -0.41
C LEU A 73 1.37 -12.73 0.49
N ARG A 74 0.32 -13.29 -0.07
CA ARG A 74 -0.75 -13.98 0.67
C ARG A 74 -1.29 -13.15 1.83
N PRO A 75 -1.77 -11.93 1.57
CA PRO A 75 -2.31 -11.12 2.67
C PRO A 75 -3.65 -11.67 3.16
N ASP A 76 -3.87 -11.57 4.45
CA ASP A 76 -5.16 -11.89 5.04
C ASP A 76 -6.14 -10.73 4.90
N ILE A 77 -5.61 -9.51 4.86
CA ILE A 77 -6.42 -8.30 4.73
C ILE A 77 -5.65 -7.25 3.94
N ILE A 78 -6.38 -6.43 3.20
CA ILE A 78 -5.82 -5.30 2.45
C ILE A 78 -6.44 -4.02 3.02
N PHE A 79 -5.58 -3.16 3.58
CA PHE A 79 -6.00 -1.82 3.97
C PHE A 79 -5.71 -0.87 2.82
N CYS A 80 -6.72 -0.13 2.37
CA CYS A 80 -6.60 0.80 1.27
C CYS A 80 -7.06 2.19 1.72
N PHE A 81 -6.14 3.11 1.85
CA PHE A 81 -6.41 4.48 2.27
C PHE A 81 -5.92 5.48 1.22
N GLY A 82 -6.83 6.32 0.74
CA GLY A 82 -6.45 7.38 -0.17
C GLY A 82 -5.97 6.91 -1.54
N TRP A 83 -6.56 5.85 -2.06
CA TRP A 83 -6.28 5.36 -3.41
C TRP A 83 -7.40 5.75 -4.34
N SER A 84 -7.06 6.34 -5.49
CA SER A 84 -8.04 6.94 -6.37
C SER A 84 -8.74 5.97 -7.32
N PHE A 85 -8.34 4.72 -7.35
CA PHE A 85 -8.95 3.71 -8.23
C PHE A 85 -9.70 2.67 -7.42
N LEU A 86 -10.80 2.17 -7.98
CA LEU A 86 -11.54 1.08 -7.36
C LEU A 86 -10.75 -0.23 -7.50
N LEU A 87 -10.76 -1.04 -6.46
CA LEU A 87 -10.16 -2.36 -6.50
C LEU A 87 -11.07 -3.30 -7.28
N LYS A 88 -10.47 -4.09 -8.16
CA LYS A 88 -11.23 -5.09 -8.90
C LYS A 88 -11.48 -6.33 -8.05
N LYS A 89 -12.45 -7.13 -8.48
CA LYS A 89 -12.85 -8.35 -7.80
C LYS A 89 -11.67 -9.29 -7.52
N GLU A 90 -10.71 -9.35 -8.43
CA GLU A 90 -9.54 -10.23 -8.31
C GLU A 90 -8.67 -9.88 -7.10
N ILE A 91 -8.73 -8.65 -6.62
CA ILE A 91 -7.96 -8.20 -5.46
C ILE A 91 -8.76 -8.39 -4.18
N LEU A 92 -10.06 -8.20 -4.27
CA LEU A 92 -10.94 -8.34 -3.13
C LEU A 92 -11.18 -9.80 -2.78
#